data_cf6904078d1457362d67817a1c397ced
#
_entry.id   cf6904078d1457362d67817a1c397ced
#
_cell.length_a   1.000
_cell.length_b   1.000
_cell.length_c   1.000
_cell.angle_alpha   90.00
_cell.angle_beta   90.00
_cell.angle_gamma   90.00
#
_symmetry.space_group_name_H-M   'P 1'
#
loop_
_entity.id
_entity.type
_entity.pdbx_description
1 polymer ?
#
loop_
_entity_poly.entity_id
_entity_poly.type
_entity_poly.pdbx_seq_one_letter_code
_entity_poly.pdbx_strand_id
1 'polypeptide(L)'
;MLRLAVATNAETYERMQAPLADRGIETDAIETAERSIHVAAAAGGDSSQNGAGQFGEAFDVGFVFPPRLAEGGVADALLDVPWVNDRECILRSRGKGETLAWLSRAGLPTPETVVVSNPVDESVLKDVFAGFEPPVVVKPNSTTRGVGVALAEDLDSFLGICDYLDLVHDYRATGDQSFLVQEFLPDARDFRVMLIDGKVVGAVERRLPEAALAAGQWKHNVHRGAEATGVDLDEELGEEARAVTEAAAEVLDIPWLGVDLLVTDDRVVVNETNARPTIDEATKYESGFWDDLASLIRAQV
;
A
#
# COMPACT_ATOMS: atom_id res chain seq x y z
N MET A 1 0.86 -27.11 14.92
CA MET A 1 1.62 -25.89 14.65
C MET A 1 0.91 -25.23 13.48
N LEU A 2 0.58 -23.95 13.54
CA LEU A 2 -0.14 -23.25 12.47
C LEU A 2 0.82 -22.99 11.30
N ARG A 3 0.39 -23.25 10.07
CA ARG A 3 1.19 -23.05 8.87
C ARG A 3 0.67 -21.87 8.05
N LEU A 4 1.53 -20.89 7.84
CA LEU A 4 1.22 -19.62 7.20
C LEU A 4 1.82 -19.55 5.79
N ALA A 5 0.97 -19.41 4.78
CA ALA A 5 1.37 -19.07 3.42
C ALA A 5 1.67 -17.56 3.31
N VAL A 6 2.91 -17.19 2.98
CA VAL A 6 3.34 -15.78 2.95
C VAL A 6 3.61 -15.33 1.52
N ALA A 7 2.82 -14.39 1.01
CA ALA A 7 2.96 -13.82 -0.33
C ALA A 7 3.43 -12.35 -0.29
N THR A 8 4.57 -12.08 0.36
CA THR A 8 5.16 -10.75 0.50
C THR A 8 6.52 -10.65 -0.21
N ASN A 9 7.21 -9.50 -0.06
CA ASN A 9 8.60 -9.39 -0.49
C ASN A 9 9.55 -10.21 0.41
N ALA A 10 10.72 -10.55 -0.11
CA ALA A 10 11.71 -11.37 0.59
C ALA A 10 12.10 -10.78 1.96
N GLU A 11 12.29 -9.48 2.04
CA GLU A 11 12.68 -8.77 3.26
C GLU A 11 11.65 -8.93 4.39
N THR A 12 10.37 -8.75 4.09
CA THR A 12 9.28 -8.99 5.05
C THR A 12 9.24 -10.46 5.46
N TYR A 13 9.35 -11.38 4.50
CA TYR A 13 9.32 -12.81 4.76
C TYR A 13 10.44 -13.23 5.71
N GLU A 14 11.69 -12.84 5.43
CA GLU A 14 12.86 -13.16 6.25
C GLU A 14 12.70 -12.63 7.69
N ARG A 15 12.17 -11.42 7.86
CA ARG A 15 11.94 -10.82 9.18
C ARG A 15 10.84 -11.50 9.99
N MET A 16 9.85 -12.11 9.33
CA MET A 16 8.73 -12.79 9.99
C MET A 16 9.10 -14.18 10.53
N GLN A 17 10.00 -14.89 9.88
CA GLN A 17 10.23 -16.32 10.13
C GLN A 17 10.53 -16.64 11.60
N ALA A 18 11.61 -16.09 12.16
CA ALA A 18 12.02 -16.41 13.51
C ALA A 18 11.01 -15.95 14.58
N PRO A 19 10.52 -14.69 14.57
CA PRO A 19 9.55 -14.23 15.57
C PRO A 19 8.23 -14.99 15.55
N LEU A 20 7.74 -15.43 14.39
CA LEU A 20 6.50 -16.21 14.28
C LEU A 20 6.73 -17.69 14.65
N ALA A 21 7.89 -18.25 14.33
CA ALA A 21 8.24 -19.61 14.78
C ALA A 21 8.31 -19.71 16.30
N ASP A 22 8.86 -18.71 16.99
CA ASP A 22 8.86 -18.61 18.47
C ASP A 22 7.43 -18.58 19.06
N ARG A 23 6.44 -18.20 18.24
CA ARG A 23 5.01 -18.17 18.58
C ARG A 23 4.22 -19.36 18.03
N GLY A 24 4.89 -20.40 17.54
CA GLY A 24 4.27 -21.62 17.04
C GLY A 24 3.56 -21.47 15.69
N ILE A 25 4.01 -20.52 14.86
CA ILE A 25 3.55 -20.30 13.49
C ILE A 25 4.71 -20.57 12.53
N GLU A 26 4.61 -21.63 11.73
CA GLU A 26 5.55 -21.91 10.64
C GLU A 26 5.16 -21.10 9.40
N THR A 27 6.16 -20.53 8.73
CA THR A 27 5.96 -19.68 7.56
C THR A 27 6.63 -20.28 6.34
N ASP A 28 5.89 -20.37 5.23
CA ASP A 28 6.45 -20.73 3.93
C ASP A 28 6.11 -19.63 2.91
N ALA A 29 7.11 -19.20 2.14
CA ALA A 29 6.91 -18.25 1.07
C ALA A 29 6.17 -18.92 -0.09
N ILE A 30 5.11 -18.27 -0.57
CA ILE A 30 4.44 -18.69 -1.80
C ILE A 30 4.75 -17.69 -2.91
N GLU A 31 5.20 -18.21 -4.06
CA GLU A 31 5.48 -17.41 -5.25
C GLU A 31 4.47 -17.73 -6.35
N THR A 32 3.79 -16.70 -6.85
CA THR A 32 2.80 -16.84 -7.93
C THR A 32 3.25 -16.20 -9.24
N ALA A 33 4.33 -15.41 -9.20
CA ALA A 33 4.88 -14.74 -10.37
C ALA A 33 5.98 -15.58 -11.03
N GLU A 34 6.20 -15.34 -12.31
CA GLU A 34 7.35 -15.89 -13.07
C GLU A 34 7.47 -17.42 -13.05
N ARG A 35 6.33 -18.12 -12.90
CA ARG A 35 6.23 -19.58 -12.92
C ARG A 35 4.98 -20.06 -13.61
N SER A 36 4.93 -21.33 -13.98
CA SER A 36 3.70 -22.01 -14.36
C SER A 36 2.95 -22.53 -13.15
N ILE A 37 1.63 -22.36 -13.13
CA ILE A 37 0.73 -22.87 -12.10
C ILE A 37 -0.20 -23.90 -12.75
N HIS A 38 -0.18 -25.15 -12.28
CA HIS A 38 -1.04 -26.22 -12.76
C HIS A 38 -2.43 -26.10 -12.12
N VAL A 39 -3.43 -25.74 -12.90
CA VAL A 39 -4.82 -25.52 -12.43
C VAL A 39 -5.58 -26.84 -12.26
N ALA A 40 -5.27 -27.86 -13.06
CA ALA A 40 -5.90 -29.16 -12.99
C ALA A 40 -4.85 -30.27 -12.90
N ALA A 41 -5.13 -31.29 -12.07
CA ALA A 41 -4.29 -32.48 -12.02
C ALA A 41 -4.33 -33.23 -13.36
N ALA A 42 -3.18 -33.55 -13.93
CA ALA A 42 -3.10 -34.50 -15.01
C ALA A 42 -3.51 -35.89 -14.49
N ALA A 43 -4.33 -36.62 -15.25
CA ALA A 43 -4.76 -37.95 -14.86
C ALA A 43 -3.51 -38.85 -14.67
N GLY A 44 -3.24 -39.30 -13.43
CA GLY A 44 -2.09 -40.14 -13.09
C GLY A 44 -0.77 -39.37 -12.76
N GLY A 45 -0.80 -38.04 -12.68
CA GLY A 45 0.35 -37.23 -12.24
C GLY A 45 0.58 -37.28 -10.74
N ASP A 46 1.82 -36.95 -10.33
CA ASP A 46 2.20 -36.79 -8.93
C ASP A 46 1.38 -35.63 -8.30
N SER A 47 0.60 -35.94 -7.26
CA SER A 47 -0.24 -34.95 -6.56
C SER A 47 0.56 -33.84 -5.91
N SER A 48 1.85 -34.01 -5.62
CA SER A 48 2.73 -32.98 -5.05
C SER A 48 3.07 -31.86 -6.05
N GLN A 49 2.90 -32.08 -7.35
CA GLN A 49 3.17 -31.11 -8.42
C GLN A 49 1.91 -30.45 -8.97
N ASN A 50 0.73 -30.82 -8.49
CA ASN A 50 -0.56 -30.33 -8.99
C ASN A 50 -1.40 -29.73 -7.85
N GLY A 51 -2.27 -28.79 -8.18
CA GLY A 51 -3.14 -28.14 -7.21
C GLY A 51 -2.35 -27.41 -6.12
N ALA A 52 -2.81 -27.47 -4.87
CA ALA A 52 -2.17 -26.82 -3.73
C ALA A 52 -0.75 -27.34 -3.46
N GLY A 53 -0.46 -28.60 -3.75
CA GLY A 53 0.85 -29.22 -3.48
C GLY A 53 2.03 -28.57 -4.20
N GLN A 54 1.80 -27.83 -5.29
CA GLN A 54 2.84 -27.05 -5.97
C GLN A 54 3.32 -25.82 -5.19
N PHE A 55 2.60 -25.40 -4.15
CA PHE A 55 2.96 -24.32 -3.24
C PHE A 55 3.61 -24.81 -1.94
N GLY A 56 3.73 -26.12 -1.75
CA GLY A 56 4.29 -26.75 -0.55
C GLY A 56 3.29 -27.66 0.16
N GLU A 57 3.46 -27.84 1.45
CA GLU A 57 2.52 -28.58 2.29
C GLU A 57 1.24 -27.77 2.53
N ALA A 58 0.19 -28.38 3.11
CA ALA A 58 -1.06 -27.71 3.41
C ALA A 58 -0.86 -26.53 4.38
N PHE A 59 -1.50 -25.42 4.08
CA PHE A 59 -1.52 -24.22 4.90
C PHE A 59 -2.84 -24.11 5.65
N ASP A 60 -2.82 -23.40 6.77
CA ASP A 60 -4.03 -23.08 7.56
C ASP A 60 -4.55 -21.67 7.21
N VAL A 61 -3.64 -20.74 6.85
CA VAL A 61 -3.96 -19.33 6.57
C VAL A 61 -2.94 -18.70 5.64
N GLY A 62 -3.36 -17.68 4.89
CA GLY A 62 -2.49 -16.81 4.09
C GLY A 62 -2.27 -15.46 4.76
N PHE A 63 -1.06 -14.90 4.67
CA PHE A 63 -0.76 -13.63 5.33
C PHE A 63 -1.22 -12.43 4.50
N VAL A 64 -0.83 -12.30 3.26
CA VAL A 64 -1.25 -11.20 2.37
C VAL A 64 -1.50 -11.76 1.00
N PHE A 65 -2.65 -11.45 0.40
CA PHE A 65 -3.00 -11.91 -0.94
C PHE A 65 -1.89 -11.56 -1.96
N PRO A 66 -1.56 -12.46 -2.90
CA PRO A 66 -0.44 -12.26 -3.84
C PRO A 66 -0.52 -10.97 -4.66
N PRO A 67 0.63 -10.37 -5.08
CA PRO A 67 0.66 -9.05 -5.71
C PRO A 67 0.03 -8.99 -7.11
N ARG A 68 0.09 -10.09 -7.87
CA ARG A 68 -0.55 -10.22 -9.18
C ARG A 68 -1.93 -10.83 -8.99
N LEU A 69 -2.97 -10.02 -9.18
CA LEU A 69 -4.34 -10.40 -8.83
C LEU A 69 -4.87 -11.63 -9.59
N ALA A 70 -4.48 -11.82 -10.84
CA ALA A 70 -4.94 -12.95 -11.65
C ALA A 70 -4.27 -14.26 -11.21
N GLU A 71 -2.94 -14.26 -11.12
CA GLU A 71 -2.16 -15.42 -10.64
C GLU A 71 -2.44 -15.67 -9.15
N GLY A 72 -2.62 -14.59 -8.35
CA GLY A 72 -3.04 -14.68 -6.97
C GLY A 72 -4.40 -15.34 -6.79
N GLY A 73 -5.37 -15.03 -7.66
CA GLY A 73 -6.68 -15.67 -7.65
C GLY A 73 -6.63 -17.17 -7.96
N VAL A 74 -5.67 -17.60 -8.80
CA VAL A 74 -5.43 -19.03 -9.02
C VAL A 74 -4.86 -19.69 -7.77
N ALA A 75 -3.86 -19.05 -7.12
CA ALA A 75 -3.28 -19.58 -5.90
C ALA A 75 -4.31 -19.64 -4.75
N ASP A 76 -5.12 -18.60 -4.58
CA ASP A 76 -6.20 -18.54 -3.62
C ASP A 76 -7.20 -19.69 -3.80
N ALA A 77 -7.68 -19.90 -5.03
CA ALA A 77 -8.60 -21.00 -5.36
C ALA A 77 -8.00 -22.40 -5.15
N LEU A 78 -6.68 -22.55 -5.27
CA LEU A 78 -6.00 -23.83 -5.07
C LEU A 78 -5.64 -24.08 -3.61
N LEU A 79 -5.31 -23.04 -2.86
CA LEU A 79 -4.97 -23.13 -1.43
C LEU A 79 -6.22 -23.26 -0.56
N ASP A 80 -7.30 -22.57 -0.93
CA ASP A 80 -8.59 -22.55 -0.23
C ASP A 80 -8.45 -22.25 1.27
N VAL A 81 -7.69 -21.21 1.59
CA VAL A 81 -7.41 -20.77 2.96
C VAL A 81 -7.87 -19.32 3.19
N PRO A 82 -8.25 -18.94 4.42
CA PRO A 82 -8.49 -17.52 4.73
C PRO A 82 -7.19 -16.72 4.66
N TRP A 83 -7.32 -15.42 4.38
CA TRP A 83 -6.18 -14.48 4.29
C TRP A 83 -6.31 -13.38 5.33
N VAL A 84 -5.21 -13.00 5.96
CA VAL A 84 -5.17 -11.82 6.83
C VAL A 84 -5.57 -10.57 6.06
N ASN A 85 -4.90 -10.31 4.95
CA ASN A 85 -5.34 -9.31 3.97
C ASN A 85 -5.71 -10.06 2.69
N ASP A 86 -6.99 -10.21 2.45
CA ASP A 86 -7.53 -10.88 1.29
C ASP A 86 -7.46 -10.02 0.02
N ARG A 87 -8.08 -10.51 -1.06
CA ARG A 87 -8.13 -9.81 -2.34
C ARG A 87 -8.84 -8.46 -2.25
N GLU A 88 -9.92 -8.38 -1.46
CA GLU A 88 -10.70 -7.15 -1.31
C GLU A 88 -9.90 -6.08 -0.55
N CYS A 89 -9.17 -6.45 0.50
CA CYS A 89 -8.24 -5.57 1.20
C CYS A 89 -7.20 -4.96 0.25
N ILE A 90 -6.62 -5.81 -0.64
CA ILE A 90 -5.65 -5.34 -1.63
C ILE A 90 -6.28 -4.37 -2.63
N LEU A 91 -7.49 -4.65 -3.10
CA LEU A 91 -8.19 -3.78 -4.05
C LEU A 91 -8.57 -2.44 -3.42
N ARG A 92 -9.12 -2.42 -2.20
CA ARG A 92 -9.50 -1.21 -1.47
C ARG A 92 -8.32 -0.24 -1.26
N SER A 93 -7.13 -0.75 -1.01
CA SER A 93 -5.93 0.07 -0.82
C SER A 93 -5.18 0.38 -2.12
N ARG A 94 -5.48 -0.30 -3.23
CA ARG A 94 -4.76 -0.14 -4.48
C ARG A 94 -5.16 1.09 -5.26
N GLY A 95 -6.44 1.39 -5.32
CA GLY A 95 -7.00 2.55 -6.01
C GLY A 95 -6.94 3.78 -5.13
N LYS A 96 -5.93 4.65 -5.30
CA LYS A 96 -5.76 5.85 -4.47
C LYS A 96 -7.00 6.74 -4.43
N GLY A 97 -7.62 6.98 -5.58
CA GLY A 97 -8.83 7.79 -5.68
C GLY A 97 -10.01 7.17 -4.93
N GLU A 98 -10.19 5.85 -5.03
CA GLU A 98 -11.23 5.13 -4.31
C GLU A 98 -10.99 5.19 -2.80
N THR A 99 -9.76 4.91 -2.36
CA THR A 99 -9.37 5.00 -0.94
C THR A 99 -9.67 6.39 -0.37
N LEU A 100 -9.20 7.46 -1.04
CA LEU A 100 -9.43 8.83 -0.60
C LEU A 100 -10.92 9.20 -0.60
N ALA A 101 -11.71 8.70 -1.55
CA ALA A 101 -13.16 8.92 -1.59
C ALA A 101 -13.88 8.27 -0.39
N TRP A 102 -13.50 7.04 0.00
CA TRP A 102 -14.02 6.39 1.21
C TRP A 102 -13.69 7.17 2.47
N LEU A 103 -12.42 7.60 2.63
CA LEU A 103 -11.97 8.37 3.78
C LEU A 103 -12.65 9.75 3.86
N SER A 104 -12.71 10.47 2.76
CA SER A 104 -13.39 11.78 2.68
C SER A 104 -14.88 11.67 2.99
N ARG A 105 -15.56 10.63 2.47
CA ARG A 105 -16.97 10.36 2.80
C ARG A 105 -17.20 10.10 4.28
N ALA A 106 -16.23 9.51 4.95
CA ALA A 106 -16.26 9.28 6.40
C ALA A 106 -15.88 10.53 7.21
N GLY A 107 -15.55 11.65 6.54
CA GLY A 107 -15.17 12.91 7.19
C GLY A 107 -13.71 12.95 7.65
N LEU A 108 -12.88 12.02 7.20
CA LEU A 108 -11.45 12.02 7.54
C LEU A 108 -10.67 13.01 6.68
N PRO A 109 -9.65 13.67 7.23
CA PRO A 109 -8.84 14.64 6.51
C PRO A 109 -8.00 13.97 5.42
N THR A 110 -8.20 14.39 4.18
CA THR A 110 -7.44 13.98 3.00
C THR A 110 -6.97 15.21 2.24
N PRO A 111 -5.89 15.14 1.45
CA PRO A 111 -5.53 16.22 0.55
C PRO A 111 -6.65 16.47 -0.47
N GLU A 112 -6.86 17.73 -0.86
CA GLU A 112 -7.78 18.05 -1.96
C GLU A 112 -7.35 17.27 -3.22
N THR A 113 -8.29 16.51 -3.80
CA THR A 113 -7.98 15.56 -4.86
C THR A 113 -9.11 15.47 -5.87
N VAL A 114 -8.75 15.53 -7.14
CA VAL A 114 -9.64 15.26 -8.27
C VAL A 114 -9.15 14.01 -9.00
N VAL A 115 -10.07 13.09 -9.28
CA VAL A 115 -9.79 11.92 -10.14
C VAL A 115 -10.18 12.28 -11.57
N VAL A 116 -9.22 12.19 -12.48
CA VAL A 116 -9.42 12.43 -13.92
C VAL A 116 -9.45 11.08 -14.62
N SER A 117 -10.50 10.84 -15.40
CA SER A 117 -10.65 9.64 -16.24
C SER A 117 -10.22 9.97 -17.67
N ASN A 118 -9.11 9.38 -18.10
CA ASN A 118 -8.55 9.58 -19.43
C ASN A 118 -9.29 8.75 -20.51
N PRO A 119 -9.42 9.25 -21.77
CA PRO A 119 -9.11 10.61 -22.18
C PRO A 119 -10.20 11.62 -21.80
N VAL A 120 -9.83 12.88 -21.58
CA VAL A 120 -10.77 14.01 -21.38
C VAL A 120 -10.39 15.17 -22.26
N ASP A 121 -11.34 16.06 -22.52
CA ASP A 121 -11.08 17.30 -23.27
C ASP A 121 -10.12 18.23 -22.50
N GLU A 122 -9.23 18.91 -23.20
CA GLU A 122 -8.28 19.85 -22.61
C GLU A 122 -8.95 20.95 -21.77
N SER A 123 -10.19 21.35 -22.14
CA SER A 123 -10.98 22.31 -21.35
C SER A 123 -11.27 21.81 -19.94
N VAL A 124 -11.55 20.50 -19.78
CA VAL A 124 -11.76 19.87 -18.47
C VAL A 124 -10.45 19.90 -17.65
N LEU A 125 -9.32 19.60 -18.27
CA LEU A 125 -8.01 19.67 -17.63
C LEU A 125 -7.68 21.08 -17.14
N LYS A 126 -7.99 22.10 -17.94
CA LYS A 126 -7.82 23.52 -17.56
C LYS A 126 -8.69 23.91 -16.38
N ASP A 127 -9.95 23.46 -16.36
CA ASP A 127 -10.87 23.71 -15.25
C ASP A 127 -10.40 22.99 -13.97
N VAL A 128 -9.90 21.76 -14.08
CA VAL A 128 -9.32 21.03 -12.94
C VAL A 128 -8.12 21.79 -12.39
N PHE A 129 -7.17 22.18 -13.25
CA PHE A 129 -5.96 22.90 -12.81
C PHE A 129 -6.30 24.26 -12.16
N ALA A 130 -7.29 24.98 -12.70
CA ALA A 130 -7.75 26.26 -12.16
C ALA A 130 -8.42 26.13 -10.77
N GLY A 131 -8.82 24.93 -10.37
CA GLY A 131 -9.36 24.65 -9.04
C GLY A 131 -8.31 24.53 -7.94
N PHE A 132 -7.02 24.49 -8.28
CA PHE A 132 -5.91 24.33 -7.33
C PHE A 132 -4.97 25.53 -7.34
N GLU A 133 -4.29 25.74 -6.20
CA GLU A 133 -3.14 26.64 -6.11
C GLU A 133 -1.87 25.85 -6.55
N PRO A 134 -1.19 26.28 -7.62
CA PRO A 134 0.04 25.60 -8.06
C PRO A 134 1.19 25.73 -7.05
N PRO A 135 2.11 24.77 -6.99
CA PRO A 135 2.18 23.56 -7.83
C PRO A 135 1.16 22.49 -7.44
N VAL A 136 0.81 21.60 -8.39
CA VAL A 136 -0.08 20.47 -8.14
C VAL A 136 0.62 19.13 -8.33
N VAL A 137 0.22 18.11 -7.58
CA VAL A 137 0.71 16.74 -7.75
C VAL A 137 -0.17 16.00 -8.75
N VAL A 138 0.43 15.43 -9.78
CA VAL A 138 -0.22 14.50 -10.71
C VAL A 138 0.31 13.10 -10.46
N LYS A 139 -0.58 12.14 -10.19
CA LYS A 139 -0.18 10.76 -9.89
C LYS A 139 -1.13 9.73 -10.50
N PRO A 140 -0.62 8.63 -11.08
CA PRO A 140 -1.45 7.51 -11.52
C PRO A 140 -2.24 6.92 -10.34
N ASN A 141 -3.46 6.45 -10.60
CA ASN A 141 -4.37 5.97 -9.55
C ASN A 141 -3.85 4.69 -8.86
N SER A 142 -3.27 3.76 -9.61
CA SER A 142 -2.94 2.41 -9.12
C SER A 142 -1.44 2.07 -9.05
N THR A 143 -0.54 3.04 -9.19
CA THR A 143 0.91 2.82 -9.09
C THR A 143 1.42 2.87 -7.65
N THR A 144 2.57 2.22 -7.43
CA THR A 144 3.24 2.16 -6.13
C THR A 144 4.63 2.79 -6.20
N ARG A 145 5.27 3.03 -5.05
CA ARG A 145 6.65 3.51 -4.93
C ARG A 145 6.91 4.87 -5.59
N GLY A 146 5.89 5.72 -5.71
CA GLY A 146 6.02 7.05 -6.33
C GLY A 146 6.35 7.01 -7.83
N VAL A 147 6.11 5.87 -8.51
CA VAL A 147 6.28 5.76 -9.96
C VAL A 147 5.19 6.56 -10.67
N GLY A 148 5.58 7.41 -11.62
CA GLY A 148 4.65 8.26 -12.38
C GLY A 148 4.13 9.48 -11.61
N VAL A 149 4.50 9.69 -10.34
CA VAL A 149 4.14 10.89 -9.59
C VAL A 149 4.97 12.07 -10.08
N ALA A 150 4.33 13.16 -10.47
CA ALA A 150 4.95 14.38 -10.97
C ALA A 150 4.41 15.62 -10.25
N LEU A 151 5.18 16.70 -10.27
CA LEU A 151 4.77 18.02 -9.81
C LEU A 151 4.62 18.91 -11.04
N ALA A 152 3.50 19.60 -11.16
CA ALA A 152 3.24 20.59 -12.21
C ALA A 152 3.19 21.99 -11.59
N GLU A 153 4.12 22.85 -11.98
CA GLU A 153 4.28 24.21 -11.45
C GLU A 153 3.35 25.23 -12.12
N ASP A 154 2.90 24.92 -13.33
CA ASP A 154 2.04 25.78 -14.14
C ASP A 154 1.15 24.94 -15.07
N LEU A 155 0.23 25.61 -15.76
CA LEU A 155 -0.70 24.97 -16.69
C LEU A 155 -0.01 24.24 -17.85
N ASP A 156 1.09 24.76 -18.37
CA ASP A 156 1.78 24.16 -19.52
C ASP A 156 2.45 22.84 -19.12
N SER A 157 3.15 22.83 -18.00
CA SER A 157 3.74 21.61 -17.43
C SER A 157 2.67 20.59 -17.04
N PHE A 158 1.53 21.06 -16.50
CA PHE A 158 0.39 20.20 -16.17
C PHE A 158 -0.18 19.51 -17.42
N LEU A 159 -0.49 20.26 -18.46
CA LEU A 159 -1.01 19.71 -19.72
C LEU A 159 -0.02 18.73 -20.36
N GLY A 160 1.28 19.07 -20.35
CA GLY A 160 2.32 18.16 -20.87
C GLY A 160 2.41 16.83 -20.11
N ILE A 161 2.18 16.84 -18.79
CA ILE A 161 2.09 15.59 -17.99
C ILE A 161 0.82 14.81 -18.36
N CYS A 162 -0.31 15.49 -18.55
CA CYS A 162 -1.57 14.84 -18.92
C CYS A 162 -1.47 14.22 -20.33
N ASP A 163 -0.87 14.90 -21.30
CA ASP A 163 -0.60 14.35 -22.64
C ASP A 163 0.24 13.08 -22.59
N TYR A 164 1.28 13.07 -21.74
CA TYR A 164 2.11 11.89 -21.54
C TYR A 164 1.30 10.74 -20.90
N LEU A 165 0.45 11.03 -19.92
CA LEU A 165 -0.41 10.02 -19.33
C LEU A 165 -1.40 9.46 -20.35
N ASP A 166 -2.01 10.29 -21.19
CA ASP A 166 -2.91 9.85 -22.25
C ASP A 166 -2.19 8.89 -23.21
N LEU A 167 -1.00 9.25 -23.66
CA LEU A 167 -0.17 8.42 -24.52
C LEU A 167 0.15 7.05 -23.89
N VAL A 168 0.43 7.00 -22.58
CA VAL A 168 0.77 5.77 -21.87
C VAL A 168 -0.48 4.94 -21.58
N HIS A 169 -1.59 5.57 -21.25
CA HIS A 169 -2.86 4.90 -20.95
C HIS A 169 -3.56 4.34 -22.20
N ASP A 170 -3.21 4.77 -23.39
CA ASP A 170 -3.67 4.13 -24.65
C ASP A 170 -3.20 2.66 -24.76
N TYR A 171 -2.24 2.26 -23.94
CA TYR A 171 -1.84 0.88 -23.75
C TYR A 171 -2.89 0.11 -22.92
N ARG A 172 -3.75 -0.64 -23.59
CA ARG A 172 -4.95 -1.37 -23.09
C ARG A 172 -4.69 -2.39 -21.97
N ALA A 173 -3.50 -2.48 -21.41
CA ALA A 173 -3.12 -3.59 -20.52
C ALA A 173 -3.70 -3.54 -19.11
N THR A 174 -4.12 -2.39 -18.59
CA THR A 174 -4.48 -2.24 -17.17
C THR A 174 -5.97 -2.03 -16.90
N GLY A 175 -6.76 -1.62 -17.90
CA GLY A 175 -8.18 -1.28 -17.70
C GLY A 175 -8.42 -0.03 -16.84
N ASP A 176 -7.40 0.47 -16.14
CA ASP A 176 -7.44 1.70 -15.35
C ASP A 176 -6.74 2.82 -16.13
N GLN A 177 -7.50 3.81 -16.53
CA GLN A 177 -7.04 4.99 -17.28
C GLN A 177 -7.18 6.26 -16.45
N SER A 178 -7.32 6.14 -15.13
CA SER A 178 -7.49 7.29 -14.26
C SER A 178 -6.16 7.74 -13.64
N PHE A 179 -6.09 9.03 -13.38
CA PHE A 179 -5.03 9.64 -12.59
C PHE A 179 -5.61 10.67 -11.62
N LEU A 180 -4.84 11.05 -10.63
CA LEU A 180 -5.24 12.05 -9.64
C LEU A 180 -4.48 13.35 -9.90
N VAL A 181 -5.21 14.45 -9.74
CA VAL A 181 -4.67 15.79 -9.53
C VAL A 181 -4.93 16.13 -8.08
N GLN A 182 -3.88 16.46 -7.35
CA GLN A 182 -3.93 16.63 -5.90
C GLN A 182 -3.18 17.89 -5.50
N GLU A 183 -3.65 18.59 -4.46
CA GLU A 183 -2.90 19.68 -3.87
C GLU A 183 -1.49 19.24 -3.47
N PHE A 184 -0.53 20.13 -3.65
CA PHE A 184 0.80 19.94 -3.11
C PHE A 184 0.88 20.58 -1.71
N LEU A 185 1.38 19.83 -0.75
CA LEU A 185 1.60 20.32 0.60
C LEU A 185 3.11 20.59 0.77
N PRO A 186 3.53 21.83 0.59
CA PRO A 186 4.95 22.18 0.75
C PRO A 186 5.37 21.95 2.19
N ASP A 187 6.62 21.49 2.37
CA ASP A 187 7.25 21.26 3.67
C ASP A 187 6.52 20.27 4.59
N ALA A 188 5.56 19.51 4.05
CA ALA A 188 4.88 18.47 4.82
C ALA A 188 5.87 17.39 5.26
N ARG A 189 5.82 17.06 6.55
CA ARG A 189 6.47 15.86 7.09
C ARG A 189 5.71 14.62 6.60
N ASP A 190 6.44 13.57 6.32
CA ASP A 190 5.91 12.33 5.77
C ASP A 190 6.06 11.19 6.76
N PHE A 191 4.94 10.62 7.19
CA PHE A 191 4.92 9.51 8.14
C PHE A 191 4.26 8.29 7.54
N ARG A 192 4.81 7.11 7.85
CA ARG A 192 4.11 5.84 7.67
C ARG A 192 3.76 5.25 9.01
N VAL A 193 2.48 5.05 9.24
CA VAL A 193 1.94 4.44 10.45
C VAL A 193 1.49 3.02 10.13
N MET A 194 1.91 2.04 10.93
CA MET A 194 1.54 0.64 10.79
C MET A 194 0.46 0.28 11.79
N LEU A 195 -0.57 -0.44 11.32
CA LEU A 195 -1.70 -0.86 12.14
C LEU A 195 -1.92 -2.37 12.03
N ILE A 196 -2.30 -2.96 13.15
CA ILE A 196 -2.82 -4.32 13.26
C ILE A 196 -4.20 -4.23 13.89
N ASP A 197 -5.22 -4.77 13.23
CA ASP A 197 -6.60 -4.83 13.70
C ASP A 197 -7.09 -3.45 14.21
N GLY A 198 -6.85 -2.42 13.42
CA GLY A 198 -7.23 -1.04 13.71
C GLY A 198 -6.39 -0.31 14.75
N LYS A 199 -5.37 -0.94 15.36
CA LYS A 199 -4.50 -0.33 16.36
C LYS A 199 -3.14 0.03 15.78
N VAL A 200 -2.64 1.19 16.12
CA VAL A 200 -1.27 1.59 15.80
C VAL A 200 -0.28 0.68 16.53
N VAL A 201 0.65 0.12 15.77
CA VAL A 201 1.72 -0.77 16.27
C VAL A 201 3.12 -0.27 15.95
N GLY A 202 3.23 0.87 15.31
CA GLY A 202 4.50 1.52 15.02
C GLY A 202 4.35 2.63 14.01
N ALA A 203 5.31 3.56 14.00
CA ALA A 203 5.37 4.65 13.05
C ALA A 203 6.81 4.95 12.66
N VAL A 204 6.99 5.40 11.43
CA VAL A 204 8.27 5.92 10.95
C VAL A 204 8.06 7.28 10.30
N GLU A 205 8.99 8.19 10.51
CA GLU A 205 9.10 9.40 9.71
C GLU A 205 10.06 9.15 8.55
N ARG A 206 9.69 9.56 7.35
CA ARG A 206 10.51 9.45 6.14
C ARG A 206 11.05 10.83 5.79
N ARG A 207 12.35 10.99 5.85
CA ARG A 207 13.04 12.27 5.60
C ARG A 207 14.00 12.16 4.43
N LEU A 208 13.99 13.15 3.57
CA LEU A 208 15.02 13.28 2.53
C LEU A 208 16.30 13.88 3.17
N PRO A 209 17.48 13.37 2.80
CA PRO A 209 18.73 14.03 3.16
C PRO A 209 18.79 15.48 2.64
N GLU A 210 19.46 16.37 3.35
CA GLU A 210 19.60 17.79 2.95
C GLU A 210 20.13 17.95 1.52
N ALA A 211 21.08 17.10 1.11
CA ALA A 211 21.63 17.13 -0.25
C ALA A 211 20.56 16.79 -1.32
N ALA A 212 19.61 15.93 -0.99
CA ALA A 212 18.51 15.57 -1.91
C ALA A 212 17.49 16.71 -2.01
N LEU A 213 17.15 17.35 -0.88
CA LEU A 213 16.31 18.55 -0.85
C LEU A 213 16.94 19.69 -1.64
N ALA A 214 18.24 19.95 -1.44
CA ALA A 214 18.98 20.97 -2.20
C ALA A 214 19.05 20.68 -3.71
N ALA A 215 18.93 19.41 -4.10
CA ALA A 215 18.84 18.99 -5.51
C ALA A 215 17.40 19.04 -6.08
N GLY A 216 16.43 19.57 -5.30
CA GLY A 216 15.03 19.69 -5.71
C GLY A 216 14.21 18.40 -5.59
N GLN A 217 14.70 17.41 -4.85
CA GLN A 217 13.88 16.23 -4.55
C GLN A 217 12.83 16.58 -3.49
N TRP A 218 11.63 16.04 -3.66
CA TRP A 218 10.50 16.30 -2.77
C TRP A 218 9.71 15.03 -2.39
N LYS A 219 10.02 13.88 -3.03
CA LYS A 219 9.34 12.61 -2.76
C LYS A 219 10.07 11.84 -1.67
N HIS A 220 9.43 11.61 -0.55
CA HIS A 220 9.98 10.94 0.63
C HIS A 220 9.97 9.40 0.53
N ASN A 221 10.07 8.84 -0.66
CA ASN A 221 10.11 7.40 -0.84
C ASN A 221 11.50 6.83 -0.46
N VAL A 222 11.55 5.83 0.42
CA VAL A 222 12.80 5.21 0.90
C VAL A 222 13.65 4.67 -0.27
N HIS A 223 13.05 3.98 -1.23
CA HIS A 223 13.80 3.47 -2.41
C HIS A 223 14.28 4.58 -3.37
N ARG A 224 13.94 5.84 -3.11
CA ARG A 224 14.49 7.04 -3.80
C ARG A 224 15.51 7.79 -2.95
N GLY A 225 15.90 7.22 -1.80
CA GLY A 225 16.96 7.75 -0.95
C GLY A 225 16.47 8.49 0.31
N ALA A 226 15.17 8.46 0.63
CA ALA A 226 14.71 8.92 1.92
C ALA A 226 15.07 7.92 3.03
N GLU A 227 15.34 8.42 4.21
CA GLU A 227 15.61 7.65 5.42
C GLU A 227 14.32 7.51 6.23
N ALA A 228 14.06 6.29 6.73
CA ALA A 228 12.91 5.99 7.58
C ALA A 228 13.38 5.77 9.02
N THR A 229 13.01 6.66 9.92
CA THR A 229 13.37 6.59 11.35
C THR A 229 12.12 6.26 12.17
N GLY A 230 12.22 5.28 13.08
CA GLY A 230 11.15 4.97 14.02
C GLY A 230 10.85 6.14 14.94
N VAL A 231 9.58 6.42 15.15
CA VAL A 231 9.09 7.51 16.01
C VAL A 231 7.95 7.03 16.89
N ASP A 232 7.83 7.62 18.07
CA ASP A 232 6.61 7.54 18.85
C ASP A 232 5.57 8.50 18.24
N LEU A 233 4.45 7.96 17.77
CA LEU A 233 3.45 8.76 17.06
C LEU A 233 2.81 9.81 17.97
N ASP A 234 2.53 9.45 19.22
CA ASP A 234 1.86 10.36 20.16
C ASP A 234 2.79 11.50 20.63
N GLU A 235 4.08 11.20 20.79
CA GLU A 235 5.08 12.22 21.12
C GLU A 235 5.31 13.20 19.95
N GLU A 236 5.31 12.69 18.70
CA GLU A 236 5.62 13.47 17.50
C GLU A 236 4.42 14.26 16.96
N LEU A 237 3.22 13.67 16.96
CA LEU A 237 2.04 14.22 16.30
C LEU A 237 0.82 14.35 17.21
N GLY A 238 0.85 13.74 18.41
CA GLY A 238 -0.25 13.76 19.37
C GLY A 238 -1.39 12.76 19.05
N GLU A 239 -2.38 12.75 19.93
CA GLU A 239 -3.51 11.82 19.88
C GLU A 239 -4.37 11.99 18.61
N GLU A 240 -4.41 13.18 18.00
CA GLU A 240 -5.19 13.43 16.80
C GLU A 240 -4.71 12.61 15.60
N ALA A 241 -3.40 12.52 15.39
CA ALA A 241 -2.84 11.72 14.29
C ALA A 241 -3.12 10.22 14.48
N ARG A 242 -3.03 9.72 15.71
CA ARG A 242 -3.39 8.35 16.05
C ARG A 242 -4.87 8.11 15.74
N ALA A 243 -5.78 8.97 16.21
CA ALA A 243 -7.20 8.85 16.00
C ALA A 243 -7.59 8.85 14.50
N VAL A 244 -7.00 9.75 13.71
CA VAL A 244 -7.20 9.81 12.25
C VAL A 244 -6.75 8.50 11.58
N THR A 245 -5.61 7.96 12.02
CA THR A 245 -5.04 6.74 11.43
C THR A 245 -5.88 5.50 11.77
N GLU A 246 -6.30 5.37 13.02
CA GLU A 246 -7.16 4.27 13.48
C GLU A 246 -8.54 4.33 12.83
N ALA A 247 -9.13 5.52 12.70
CA ALA A 247 -10.37 5.71 11.99
C ALA A 247 -10.25 5.39 10.48
N ALA A 248 -9.11 5.66 9.86
CA ALA A 248 -8.87 5.25 8.48
C ALA A 248 -8.84 3.73 8.31
N ALA A 249 -8.23 3.01 9.26
CA ALA A 249 -8.22 1.55 9.26
C ALA A 249 -9.63 0.96 9.46
N GLU A 250 -10.44 1.55 10.34
CA GLU A 250 -11.84 1.16 10.55
C GLU A 250 -12.68 1.35 9.28
N VAL A 251 -12.56 2.51 8.61
CA VAL A 251 -13.29 2.82 7.37
C VAL A 251 -12.94 1.85 6.25
N LEU A 252 -11.67 1.47 6.14
CA LEU A 252 -11.19 0.61 5.06
C LEU A 252 -11.34 -0.88 5.38
N ASP A 253 -11.52 -1.25 6.67
CA ASP A 253 -11.64 -2.64 7.12
C ASP A 253 -10.50 -3.52 6.59
N ILE A 254 -9.25 -3.09 6.87
CA ILE A 254 -8.03 -3.78 6.44
C ILE A 254 -7.22 -4.14 7.68
N PRO A 255 -7.12 -5.44 8.02
CA PRO A 255 -6.51 -5.90 9.26
C PRO A 255 -5.03 -5.58 9.45
N TRP A 256 -4.23 -5.66 8.37
CA TRP A 256 -2.81 -5.27 8.34
C TRP A 256 -2.63 -4.11 7.38
N LEU A 257 -2.42 -2.91 7.89
CA LEU A 257 -2.46 -1.67 7.11
C LEU A 257 -1.26 -0.76 7.40
N GLY A 258 -0.72 -0.19 6.34
CA GLY A 258 0.15 0.99 6.42
C GLY A 258 -0.62 2.22 5.96
N VAL A 259 -0.63 3.28 6.77
CA VAL A 259 -1.24 4.58 6.45
C VAL A 259 -0.13 5.61 6.29
N ASP A 260 -0.10 6.30 5.17
CA ASP A 260 0.82 7.39 4.91
C ASP A 260 0.15 8.72 5.23
N LEU A 261 0.71 9.43 6.21
CA LEU A 261 0.26 10.77 6.62
C LEU A 261 1.19 11.83 6.05
N LEU A 262 0.60 12.93 5.59
CA LEU A 262 1.32 14.18 5.39
C LEU A 262 0.89 15.16 6.48
N VAL A 263 1.87 15.77 7.12
CA VAL A 263 1.68 16.64 8.28
C VAL A 263 2.31 18.00 8.00
N THR A 264 1.47 19.03 8.05
CA THR A 264 1.89 20.43 8.00
C THR A 264 1.72 21.06 9.39
N ASP A 265 2.04 22.34 9.55
CA ASP A 265 1.89 23.06 10.82
C ASP A 265 0.43 23.16 11.28
N ASP A 266 -0.52 23.06 10.33
CA ASP A 266 -1.96 23.33 10.57
C ASP A 266 -2.85 22.09 10.43
N ARG A 267 -2.37 21.00 9.82
CA ARG A 267 -3.20 19.79 9.62
C ARG A 267 -2.43 18.49 9.41
N VAL A 268 -3.10 17.40 9.75
CA VAL A 268 -2.70 16.03 9.45
C VAL A 268 -3.66 15.49 8.39
N VAL A 269 -3.16 14.92 7.29
CA VAL A 269 -4.00 14.35 6.24
C VAL A 269 -3.53 12.93 5.88
N VAL A 270 -4.48 12.06 5.56
CA VAL A 270 -4.20 10.72 5.01
C VAL A 270 -3.94 10.85 3.51
N ASN A 271 -2.70 10.61 3.09
CA ASN A 271 -2.29 10.73 1.69
C ASN A 271 -2.51 9.45 0.88
N GLU A 272 -2.14 8.30 1.43
CA GLU A 272 -2.37 6.99 0.83
C GLU A 272 -2.35 5.88 1.88
N THR A 273 -2.81 4.69 1.48
CA THR A 273 -2.76 3.49 2.31
C THR A 273 -2.09 2.35 1.57
N ASN A 274 -1.64 1.35 2.32
CA ASN A 274 -0.97 0.19 1.77
C ASN A 274 -1.39 -1.08 2.53
N ALA A 275 -2.15 -1.97 1.87
CA ALA A 275 -2.55 -3.26 2.41
C ALA A 275 -1.44 -4.35 2.30
N ARG A 276 -0.25 -3.97 1.84
CA ARG A 276 0.94 -4.83 1.76
C ARG A 276 2.16 -4.09 2.31
N PRO A 277 2.08 -3.50 3.51
CA PRO A 277 3.22 -2.77 4.05
C PRO A 277 4.38 -3.74 4.29
N THR A 278 5.60 -3.26 4.02
CA THR A 278 6.81 -4.01 4.38
C THR A 278 6.95 -4.01 5.89
N ILE A 279 7.19 -5.18 6.49
CA ILE A 279 7.63 -5.26 7.88
C ILE A 279 9.08 -4.82 7.92
N ASP A 280 9.36 -3.79 8.69
CA ASP A 280 10.68 -3.20 8.85
C ASP A 280 11.39 -3.77 10.10
N GLU A 281 12.48 -3.16 10.53
CA GLU A 281 13.21 -3.56 11.73
C GLU A 281 12.34 -3.44 12.98
N ALA A 282 12.51 -4.38 13.92
CA ALA A 282 11.70 -4.46 15.15
C ALA A 282 11.73 -3.17 16.00
N THR A 283 12.80 -2.39 15.93
CA THR A 283 12.96 -1.11 16.64
C THR A 283 12.01 -0.01 16.18
N LYS A 284 11.34 -0.22 15.04
CA LYS A 284 10.36 0.72 14.47
C LYS A 284 8.93 0.41 14.89
N TYR A 285 8.73 -0.59 15.75
CA TYR A 285 7.43 -1.03 16.23
C TYR A 285 7.34 -0.93 17.74
N GLU A 286 6.12 -0.78 18.23
CA GLU A 286 5.81 -0.84 19.64
C GLU A 286 6.13 -2.23 20.23
N SER A 287 6.32 -2.27 21.55
CA SER A 287 6.52 -3.52 22.26
C SER A 287 5.25 -4.40 22.13
N GLY A 288 5.42 -5.65 21.71
CA GLY A 288 4.27 -6.56 21.51
C GLY A 288 3.85 -6.75 20.06
N PHE A 289 4.42 -6.01 19.10
CA PHE A 289 4.10 -6.12 17.68
C PHE A 289 3.97 -7.56 17.16
N TRP A 290 4.93 -8.43 17.50
CA TRP A 290 4.89 -9.83 17.05
C TRP A 290 3.80 -10.65 17.72
N ASP A 291 3.39 -10.31 18.94
CA ASP A 291 2.28 -10.97 19.64
C ASP A 291 0.94 -10.57 19.03
N ASP A 292 0.79 -9.28 18.68
CA ASP A 292 -0.39 -8.76 17.99
C ASP A 292 -0.51 -9.35 16.60
N LEU A 293 0.59 -9.40 15.83
CA LEU A 293 0.58 -10.01 14.50
C LEU A 293 0.24 -11.51 14.57
N ALA A 294 0.83 -12.24 15.51
CA ALA A 294 0.52 -13.66 15.70
C ALA A 294 -0.94 -13.88 16.12
N SER A 295 -1.50 -12.97 16.92
CA SER A 295 -2.92 -13.01 17.34
C SER A 295 -3.84 -12.75 16.16
N LEU A 296 -3.53 -11.74 15.31
CA LEU A 296 -4.27 -11.45 14.08
C LEU A 296 -4.28 -12.66 13.13
N ILE A 297 -3.12 -13.31 12.92
CA ILE A 297 -3.00 -14.50 12.07
C ILE A 297 -3.89 -15.64 12.61
N ARG A 298 -3.85 -15.90 13.91
CA ARG A 298 -4.65 -16.96 14.53
C ARG A 298 -6.15 -16.70 14.50
N ALA A 299 -6.56 -15.44 14.49
CA ALA A 299 -7.98 -15.07 14.44
C ALA A 299 -8.63 -15.39 13.07
N GLN A 300 -7.84 -15.75 12.06
CA GLN A 300 -8.35 -16.13 10.74
C GLN A 300 -8.70 -17.64 10.65
N VAL A 301 -8.30 -18.46 11.62
CA VAL A 301 -8.46 -19.94 11.57
C VAL A 301 -9.64 -20.45 12.47
#